data_de8d9d5678f72c65f16da70b04db29d2
#
_entry.id   de8d9d5678f72c65f16da70b04db29d2
#
_cell.length_a   1.000
_cell.length_b   1.000
_cell.length_c   1.000
_cell.angle_alpha   90.00
_cell.angle_beta   90.00
_cell.angle_gamma   90.00
#
_symmetry.space_group_name_H-M   'P 1'
#
loop_
_entity.id
_entity.type
_entity.pdbx_description
1 polymer ?
#
loop_
_entity_poly.entity_id
_entity_poly.type
_entity_poly.pdbx_seq_one_letter_code
_entity_poly.pdbx_strand_id
1 'polypeptide(L)'
;MFKVDSLRWGLLWNLTLLLVVLMLASGLSAYFNGREAADTAYDRTLLASARTIAAGLSQRDGSLSADVPYVALDTFAYDSAGRIYYQVNDIHQRLISGYEHLPAPPPGTPRTDDYPALARFYNGEYLGQNVRVVSLLKAVSEPNMNGMAEIRVAETDEARVAMARSLMADTLLRLGMLGLGALLVVWFAVSAALRPLERLRTAVEEREPDDLRPLPLVPVQRELRPLVQALNHFTERLRGQFERQAQFIADAAHELRTPLAVLKARLELGGRSDNPQTLRHTLEQAGQDTDRLTHLANQLLSLARIENGARAIAEGGAQLLDLSQLARDLGMAMAPLAHYRGVALALEADHPVWLRGEPTLLNELLSNLIDNALAHTPVGGNVILRVTSAAVLEVEDDGPGIPYEDRERVFERFYRRNQQVAGSGLGLAIVGEICRAHLAHISLHDGAQGGLKVRVSFVPASGNRAV
;
A
#
# COMPACT_ATOMS: atom_id res chain seq x y z
N MET A 1 -23.94 -6.65 -1.88
CA MET A 1 -22.46 -6.50 -2.03
C MET A 1 -22.05 -5.30 -1.19
N PHE A 2 -21.76 -5.53 0.09
CA PHE A 2 -21.38 -4.47 1.03
C PHE A 2 -20.00 -3.95 0.65
N LYS A 3 -19.90 -2.69 0.22
CA LYS A 3 -18.62 -1.97 0.13
C LYS A 3 -18.05 -1.84 1.53
N VAL A 4 -17.07 -2.67 1.84
CA VAL A 4 -16.33 -2.58 3.09
C VAL A 4 -15.21 -1.58 2.85
N ASP A 5 -15.53 -0.29 2.99
CA ASP A 5 -14.56 0.80 2.81
C ASP A 5 -13.54 0.88 3.98
N SER A 6 -13.61 -0.02 4.95
CA SER A 6 -12.72 -0.07 6.11
C SER A 6 -11.95 -1.38 6.16
N LEU A 7 -10.62 -1.29 6.18
CA LEU A 7 -9.70 -2.43 6.31
C LEU A 7 -9.99 -3.25 7.59
N ARG A 8 -10.40 -2.58 8.67
CA ARG A 8 -10.81 -3.18 9.94
C ARG A 8 -12.04 -4.09 9.74
N TRP A 9 -13.08 -3.60 9.10
CA TRP A 9 -14.30 -4.36 8.83
C TRP A 9 -14.05 -5.51 7.87
N GLY A 10 -13.20 -5.32 6.86
CA GLY A 10 -12.81 -6.38 5.92
C GLY A 10 -12.12 -7.56 6.61
N LEU A 11 -11.13 -7.26 7.47
CA LEU A 11 -10.43 -8.28 8.24
C LEU A 11 -11.35 -9.00 9.22
N LEU A 12 -12.16 -8.26 9.99
CA LEU A 12 -13.11 -8.83 10.93
C LEU A 12 -14.13 -9.72 10.22
N TRP A 13 -14.66 -9.32 9.09
CA TRP A 13 -15.61 -10.10 8.32
C TRP A 13 -15.03 -11.40 7.81
N ASN A 14 -13.84 -11.36 7.20
CA ASN A 14 -13.18 -12.55 6.67
C ASN A 14 -12.83 -13.57 7.78
N LEU A 15 -12.30 -13.09 8.90
CA LEU A 15 -11.97 -13.95 10.03
C LEU A 15 -13.21 -14.52 10.70
N THR A 16 -14.28 -13.72 10.83
CA THR A 16 -15.56 -14.17 11.39
C THR A 16 -16.21 -15.21 10.47
N LEU A 17 -16.20 -14.99 9.17
CA LEU A 17 -16.75 -15.94 8.19
C LEU A 17 -16.01 -17.29 8.28
N LEU A 18 -14.67 -17.26 8.31
CA LEU A 18 -13.86 -18.47 8.47
C LEU A 18 -14.21 -19.23 9.77
N LEU A 19 -14.34 -18.49 10.87
CA LEU A 19 -14.69 -19.07 12.16
C LEU A 19 -16.08 -19.72 12.14
N VAL A 20 -17.07 -19.05 11.53
CA VAL A 20 -18.44 -19.59 11.40
C VAL A 20 -18.44 -20.88 10.56
N VAL A 21 -17.71 -20.92 9.44
CA VAL A 21 -17.59 -22.12 8.61
C VAL A 21 -16.98 -23.28 9.40
N LEU A 22 -15.90 -23.02 10.15
CA LEU A 22 -15.26 -24.01 11.01
C LEU A 22 -16.20 -24.52 12.12
N MET A 23 -16.96 -23.62 12.74
CA MET A 23 -17.95 -23.99 13.77
C MET A 23 -19.08 -24.85 13.20
N LEU A 24 -19.58 -24.51 12.02
CA LEU A 24 -20.59 -25.31 11.33
C LEU A 24 -20.10 -26.71 10.98
N ALA A 25 -18.88 -26.80 10.44
CA ALA A 25 -18.25 -28.08 10.12
C ALA A 25 -18.04 -28.94 11.39
N SER A 26 -17.54 -28.31 12.48
CA SER A 26 -17.37 -29.00 13.77
C SER A 26 -18.69 -29.44 14.39
N GLY A 27 -19.72 -28.61 14.32
CA GLY A 27 -21.07 -28.95 14.80
C GLY A 27 -21.67 -30.13 14.03
N LEU A 28 -21.51 -30.13 12.70
CA LEU A 28 -21.97 -31.22 11.85
C LEU A 28 -21.22 -32.53 12.18
N SER A 29 -19.91 -32.48 12.33
CA SER A 29 -19.10 -33.62 12.75
C SER A 29 -19.52 -34.14 14.13
N ALA A 30 -19.76 -33.25 15.09
CA ALA A 30 -20.22 -33.63 16.44
C ALA A 30 -21.60 -34.31 16.41
N TYR A 31 -22.51 -33.88 15.54
CA TYR A 31 -23.80 -34.51 15.34
C TYR A 31 -23.67 -35.98 14.87
N PHE A 32 -22.88 -36.23 13.84
CA PHE A 32 -22.67 -37.56 13.31
C PHE A 32 -21.97 -38.49 14.32
N ASN A 33 -20.87 -38.01 14.93
CA ASN A 33 -20.10 -38.76 15.90
C ASN A 33 -20.94 -39.06 17.18
N GLY A 34 -21.73 -38.08 17.65
CA GLY A 34 -22.59 -38.28 18.82
C GLY A 34 -23.67 -39.32 18.57
N ARG A 35 -24.27 -39.34 17.38
CA ARG A 35 -25.26 -40.33 16.97
C ARG A 35 -24.63 -41.73 16.85
N GLU A 36 -23.50 -41.86 16.21
CA GLU A 36 -22.79 -43.14 16.06
C GLU A 36 -22.33 -43.72 17.41
N ALA A 37 -21.85 -42.84 18.31
CA ALA A 37 -21.48 -43.23 19.65
C ALA A 37 -22.67 -43.74 20.46
N ALA A 38 -23.83 -43.07 20.39
CA ALA A 38 -25.06 -43.52 21.02
C ALA A 38 -25.52 -44.87 20.46
N ASP A 39 -25.59 -44.98 19.12
CA ASP A 39 -25.97 -46.23 18.43
C ASP A 39 -25.09 -47.42 18.86
N THR A 40 -23.77 -47.21 18.89
CA THR A 40 -22.82 -48.26 19.29
C THR A 40 -22.99 -48.69 20.78
N ALA A 41 -23.19 -47.69 21.66
CA ALA A 41 -23.37 -47.97 23.09
C ALA A 41 -24.65 -48.79 23.36
N TYR A 42 -25.76 -48.37 22.77
CA TYR A 42 -27.05 -49.05 22.97
C TYR A 42 -27.08 -50.40 22.25
N ASP A 43 -26.51 -50.59 21.07
CA ASP A 43 -26.41 -51.88 20.41
C ASP A 43 -25.61 -52.89 21.23
N ARG A 44 -24.55 -52.47 21.93
CA ARG A 44 -23.80 -53.32 22.86
C ARG A 44 -24.64 -53.76 24.06
N THR A 45 -25.44 -52.86 24.62
CA THR A 45 -26.32 -53.15 25.73
C THR A 45 -27.44 -54.12 25.34
N LEU A 46 -28.07 -53.89 24.19
CA LEU A 46 -29.08 -54.81 23.63
C LEU A 46 -28.50 -56.22 23.41
N LEU A 47 -27.28 -56.33 22.88
CA LEU A 47 -26.61 -57.60 22.68
C LEU A 47 -26.30 -58.30 24.00
N ALA A 48 -25.86 -57.55 25.03
CA ALA A 48 -25.58 -58.10 26.35
C ALA A 48 -26.85 -58.72 26.96
N SER A 49 -27.98 -58.03 26.86
CA SER A 49 -29.29 -58.53 27.31
C SER A 49 -29.73 -59.79 26.56
N ALA A 50 -29.60 -59.77 25.21
CA ALA A 50 -29.91 -60.93 24.39
C ALA A 50 -29.07 -62.18 24.80
N ARG A 51 -27.76 -61.97 25.08
CA ARG A 51 -26.83 -63.00 25.54
C ARG A 51 -27.23 -63.51 26.91
N THR A 52 -27.65 -62.64 27.84
CA THR A 52 -28.08 -63.01 29.14
C THR A 52 -29.38 -63.93 29.12
N ILE A 53 -30.31 -63.48 28.26
CA ILE A 53 -31.53 -64.30 28.00
C ILE A 53 -31.15 -65.64 27.36
N ALA A 54 -30.22 -65.60 26.37
CA ALA A 54 -29.75 -66.83 25.74
C ALA A 54 -29.09 -67.80 26.75
N ALA A 55 -28.34 -67.27 27.70
CA ALA A 55 -27.71 -68.10 28.73
C ALA A 55 -28.77 -68.85 29.60
N GLY A 56 -29.96 -68.20 29.82
CA GLY A 56 -31.07 -68.81 30.62
C GLY A 56 -31.91 -69.82 29.83
N LEU A 57 -31.59 -70.14 28.59
CA LEU A 57 -32.25 -71.14 27.79
C LEU A 57 -31.76 -72.52 28.23
N SER A 58 -32.72 -73.37 28.71
CA SER A 58 -32.49 -74.75 29.15
C SER A 58 -33.58 -75.69 28.67
N GLN A 59 -33.28 -76.97 28.54
CA GLN A 59 -34.29 -78.01 28.26
C GLN A 59 -34.96 -78.50 29.57
N ARG A 60 -36.28 -78.44 29.59
CA ARG A 60 -37.09 -79.05 30.66
C ARG A 60 -38.17 -79.90 30.01
N ASP A 61 -38.31 -81.11 30.46
CA ASP A 61 -39.34 -82.07 29.99
C ASP A 61 -39.45 -82.23 28.48
N GLY A 62 -38.32 -82.29 27.80
CA GLY A 62 -38.28 -82.44 26.34
C GLY A 62 -38.70 -81.23 25.53
N SER A 63 -38.92 -80.08 26.17
CA SER A 63 -39.19 -78.81 25.53
C SER A 63 -38.18 -77.72 25.94
N LEU A 64 -37.93 -76.75 25.07
CA LEU A 64 -37.06 -75.61 25.38
C LEU A 64 -37.80 -74.65 26.36
N SER A 65 -37.20 -74.33 27.51
CA SER A 65 -37.69 -73.37 28.46
C SER A 65 -36.71 -72.22 28.58
N ALA A 66 -37.21 -70.98 28.60
CA ALA A 66 -36.44 -69.80 28.84
C ALA A 66 -36.69 -69.28 30.28
N ASP A 67 -35.68 -69.46 31.14
CA ASP A 67 -35.66 -68.75 32.41
C ASP A 67 -34.99 -67.42 32.22
N VAL A 68 -35.79 -66.35 32.09
CA VAL A 68 -35.28 -64.97 31.82
C VAL A 68 -34.97 -64.31 33.14
N PRO A 69 -33.69 -64.20 33.50
CA PRO A 69 -33.32 -63.54 34.75
C PRO A 69 -33.80 -62.12 34.77
N TYR A 70 -34.37 -61.62 35.83
CA TYR A 70 -34.78 -60.24 36.01
C TYR A 70 -33.64 -59.27 35.68
N VAL A 71 -32.38 -59.61 36.00
CA VAL A 71 -31.13 -58.86 35.70
C VAL A 71 -30.94 -58.63 34.19
N ALA A 72 -31.44 -59.52 33.35
CA ALA A 72 -31.32 -59.33 31.89
C ALA A 72 -32.16 -58.12 31.35
N LEU A 73 -33.20 -57.76 32.14
CA LEU A 73 -34.09 -56.64 31.85
C LEU A 73 -33.85 -55.45 32.75
N ASP A 74 -33.21 -55.64 33.90
CA ASP A 74 -32.97 -54.67 34.96
C ASP A 74 -31.88 -53.61 34.52
N THR A 75 -30.97 -54.02 33.64
CA THR A 75 -29.95 -53.10 33.07
C THR A 75 -30.57 -51.88 32.46
N PHE A 76 -31.83 -51.95 32.05
CA PHE A 76 -32.60 -50.87 31.43
C PHE A 76 -33.63 -50.21 32.36
N ALA A 77 -33.88 -50.84 33.56
CA ALA A 77 -34.82 -50.28 34.54
C ALA A 77 -34.32 -48.95 35.14
N TYR A 78 -33.01 -48.67 35.06
CA TYR A 78 -32.41 -47.41 35.51
C TYR A 78 -32.61 -46.28 34.54
N ASP A 79 -32.87 -46.57 33.25
CA ASP A 79 -33.09 -45.53 32.23
C ASP A 79 -34.61 -45.44 31.97
N SER A 80 -35.28 -44.55 32.69
CA SER A 80 -36.75 -44.40 32.69
C SER A 80 -37.32 -43.96 31.32
N ALA A 81 -36.51 -43.81 30.30
CA ALA A 81 -36.89 -43.24 29.00
C ALA A 81 -37.17 -44.30 27.93
N GLY A 82 -36.71 -45.54 28.07
CA GLY A 82 -36.88 -46.59 27.05
C GLY A 82 -37.70 -47.78 27.51
N ARG A 83 -38.52 -48.36 26.62
CA ARG A 83 -39.21 -49.60 26.87
C ARG A 83 -38.49 -50.73 26.17
N ILE A 84 -38.38 -51.90 26.87
CA ILE A 84 -37.73 -53.08 26.36
C ILE A 84 -38.75 -54.16 26.17
N TYR A 85 -38.64 -54.81 25.03
CA TYR A 85 -39.42 -55.96 24.66
C TYR A 85 -38.49 -57.10 24.32
N TYR A 86 -38.83 -58.31 24.66
CA TYR A 86 -38.07 -59.48 24.28
C TYR A 86 -38.99 -60.62 23.78
N GLN A 87 -38.45 -61.40 22.89
CA GLN A 87 -39.13 -62.60 22.34
C GLN A 87 -38.13 -63.73 22.23
N VAL A 88 -38.49 -64.89 22.74
CA VAL A 88 -37.68 -66.10 22.60
C VAL A 88 -38.50 -67.15 21.86
N ASN A 89 -37.95 -67.56 20.70
CA ASN A 89 -38.56 -68.60 19.88
C ASN A 89 -37.74 -69.89 19.92
N ASP A 90 -38.46 -71.04 19.82
CA ASP A 90 -37.84 -72.34 19.70
C ASP A 90 -37.19 -72.59 18.37
N ILE A 91 -36.66 -73.79 18.14
CA ILE A 91 -36.05 -74.17 16.84
C ILE A 91 -37.07 -74.24 15.69
N HIS A 92 -38.40 -74.32 16.01
CA HIS A 92 -39.52 -74.29 15.08
C HIS A 92 -40.19 -72.94 14.97
N GLN A 93 -39.54 -71.84 15.44
CA GLN A 93 -40.06 -70.48 15.46
C GLN A 93 -41.32 -70.28 16.29
N ARG A 94 -41.65 -71.19 17.29
CA ARG A 94 -42.76 -71.05 18.20
C ARG A 94 -42.34 -70.24 19.43
N LEU A 95 -43.18 -69.33 19.90
CA LEU A 95 -42.89 -68.48 21.05
C LEU A 95 -42.78 -69.35 22.29
N ILE A 96 -41.67 -69.21 23.04
CA ILE A 96 -41.41 -69.85 24.35
C ILE A 96 -41.69 -68.83 25.44
N SER A 97 -41.19 -67.58 25.31
CA SER A 97 -41.30 -66.59 26.35
C SER A 97 -41.25 -65.20 25.76
N GLY A 98 -41.88 -64.20 26.39
CA GLY A 98 -41.80 -62.77 26.00
C GLY A 98 -43.04 -62.30 25.22
N TYR A 99 -42.86 -61.31 24.43
CA TYR A 99 -43.90 -60.58 23.68
C TYR A 99 -44.09 -61.22 22.32
N GLU A 100 -45.35 -61.29 21.84
CA GLU A 100 -45.65 -61.77 20.50
C GLU A 100 -45.41 -60.70 19.46
N HIS A 101 -45.10 -61.13 18.23
CA HIS A 101 -45.02 -60.28 17.04
C HIS A 101 -43.93 -59.20 17.05
N LEU A 102 -42.78 -59.42 17.75
CA LEU A 102 -41.63 -58.54 17.52
C LEU A 102 -41.18 -58.62 16.05
N PRO A 103 -40.83 -57.47 15.46
CA PRO A 103 -40.43 -57.41 14.04
C PRO A 103 -39.30 -58.43 13.78
N ALA A 104 -39.45 -59.15 12.67
CA ALA A 104 -38.41 -60.06 12.18
C ALA A 104 -37.32 -59.29 11.41
N PRO A 105 -36.06 -59.83 11.35
CA PRO A 105 -35.00 -59.17 10.58
C PRO A 105 -35.39 -59.08 9.09
N PRO A 106 -35.32 -57.92 8.44
CA PRO A 106 -35.51 -57.75 7.02
C PRO A 106 -34.60 -58.69 6.20
N PRO A 107 -35.05 -59.16 5.03
CA PRO A 107 -34.19 -59.95 4.15
C PRO A 107 -32.92 -59.15 3.77
N GLY A 108 -31.76 -59.81 3.95
CA GLY A 108 -30.48 -59.16 3.62
C GLY A 108 -29.85 -58.37 4.75
N THR A 109 -30.43 -58.33 5.97
CA THR A 109 -29.80 -57.69 7.13
C THR A 109 -28.40 -58.30 7.35
N PRO A 110 -27.32 -57.47 7.35
CA PRO A 110 -25.96 -57.99 7.54
C PRO A 110 -25.82 -58.56 8.97
N ARG A 111 -24.98 -59.61 9.08
CA ARG A 111 -24.49 -60.09 10.35
C ARG A 111 -23.35 -59.17 10.79
N THR A 112 -23.26 -58.95 12.11
CA THR A 112 -22.12 -58.16 12.64
C THR A 112 -20.88 -59.06 12.68
N ASP A 113 -19.81 -58.58 12.05
CA ASP A 113 -18.48 -59.24 12.03
C ASP A 113 -17.75 -59.07 13.39
N ASP A 114 -18.11 -58.08 14.17
CA ASP A 114 -17.46 -57.71 15.46
C ASP A 114 -17.75 -58.68 16.61
N TYR A 115 -18.72 -59.58 16.42
CA TYR A 115 -19.11 -60.54 17.46
C TYR A 115 -19.15 -61.97 16.92
N PRO A 116 -18.53 -62.96 17.62
CA PRO A 116 -18.57 -64.33 17.23
C PRO A 116 -19.96 -64.97 17.31
N ALA A 117 -20.95 -64.22 17.77
CA ALA A 117 -22.33 -64.65 17.79
C ALA A 117 -23.07 -64.26 16.53
N LEU A 118 -24.01 -65.07 16.07
CA LEU A 118 -24.88 -64.83 14.93
C LEU A 118 -25.92 -63.73 15.30
N ALA A 119 -25.46 -62.53 15.52
CA ALA A 119 -26.33 -61.38 15.89
C ALA A 119 -26.61 -60.51 14.67
N ARG A 120 -27.80 -59.95 14.57
CA ARG A 120 -28.25 -59.01 13.57
C ARG A 120 -28.91 -57.83 14.24
N PHE A 121 -28.53 -56.61 13.91
CA PHE A 121 -29.17 -55.39 14.39
C PHE A 121 -30.00 -54.75 13.24
N TYR A 122 -31.22 -54.37 13.58
CA TYR A 122 -32.11 -53.72 12.60
C TYR A 122 -33.12 -52.81 13.31
N ASN A 123 -33.67 -51.88 12.56
CA ASN A 123 -34.75 -51.02 13.03
C ASN A 123 -36.08 -51.62 12.60
N GLY A 124 -37.07 -51.50 13.46
CA GLY A 124 -38.46 -51.96 13.20
C GLY A 124 -39.48 -51.08 13.89
N GLU A 125 -40.74 -51.40 13.73
CA GLU A 125 -41.84 -50.77 14.44
C GLU A 125 -42.57 -51.82 15.29
N TYR A 126 -42.80 -51.47 16.55
CA TYR A 126 -43.55 -52.33 17.48
C TYR A 126 -44.49 -51.49 18.32
N LEU A 127 -45.80 -51.85 18.37
CA LEU A 127 -46.84 -51.11 19.06
C LEU A 127 -46.94 -49.62 18.68
N GLY A 128 -46.63 -49.26 17.44
CA GLY A 128 -46.68 -47.89 16.93
C GLY A 128 -45.42 -47.07 17.36
N GLN A 129 -44.38 -47.70 17.90
CA GLN A 129 -43.12 -47.05 18.27
C GLN A 129 -41.98 -47.63 17.46
N ASN A 130 -41.05 -46.75 17.08
CA ASN A 130 -39.80 -47.18 16.47
C ASN A 130 -38.93 -47.92 17.49
N VAL A 131 -38.43 -49.09 17.14
CA VAL A 131 -37.62 -49.91 18.00
C VAL A 131 -36.34 -50.34 17.27
N ARG A 132 -35.25 -50.40 18.00
CA ARG A 132 -34.02 -51.07 17.60
C ARG A 132 -34.05 -52.49 18.09
N VAL A 133 -33.81 -53.44 17.22
CA VAL A 133 -33.91 -54.86 17.55
C VAL A 133 -32.57 -55.55 17.35
N VAL A 134 -32.15 -56.35 18.28
CA VAL A 134 -31.12 -57.36 18.09
C VAL A 134 -31.77 -58.74 17.98
N SER A 135 -31.46 -59.48 16.94
CA SER A 135 -31.80 -60.91 16.80
C SER A 135 -30.53 -61.73 17.00
N LEU A 136 -30.51 -62.55 18.01
CA LEU A 136 -29.42 -63.46 18.38
C LEU A 136 -29.86 -64.89 18.12
N LEU A 137 -29.10 -65.67 17.36
CA LEU A 137 -29.33 -67.09 17.15
C LEU A 137 -28.42 -67.90 18.08
N LYS A 138 -29.03 -68.74 18.90
CA LYS A 138 -28.30 -69.65 19.77
C LYS A 138 -28.49 -71.08 19.27
N ALA A 139 -27.36 -71.80 19.05
CA ALA A 139 -27.38 -73.18 18.74
C ALA A 139 -27.86 -74.01 19.99
N VAL A 140 -28.84 -74.84 19.81
CA VAL A 140 -29.32 -75.81 20.76
C VAL A 140 -28.95 -77.19 20.25
N SER A 141 -28.13 -77.91 21.01
CA SER A 141 -27.71 -79.28 20.68
C SER A 141 -27.95 -80.15 21.90
N GLU A 142 -29.13 -80.71 21.96
CA GLU A 142 -29.60 -81.58 23.00
C GLU A 142 -30.02 -82.90 22.35
N PRO A 143 -30.08 -84.05 23.14
CA PRO A 143 -30.24 -85.42 22.63
C PRO A 143 -31.43 -85.65 21.68
N ASN A 144 -32.48 -84.85 21.76
CA ASN A 144 -33.65 -84.92 20.87
C ASN A 144 -34.02 -83.60 20.18
N MET A 145 -33.12 -82.59 20.22
CA MET A 145 -33.46 -81.27 19.71
C MET A 145 -32.17 -80.55 19.13
N ASN A 146 -32.03 -80.54 17.85
CA ASN A 146 -30.92 -79.85 17.20
C ASN A 146 -31.45 -78.74 16.27
N GLY A 147 -31.01 -77.49 16.53
CA GLY A 147 -31.45 -76.33 15.76
C GLY A 147 -30.97 -74.98 16.29
N MET A 148 -31.51 -73.94 15.79
CA MET A 148 -31.21 -72.57 16.20
C MET A 148 -32.44 -71.98 16.95
N ALA A 149 -32.33 -71.63 18.19
CA ALA A 149 -33.29 -70.80 18.90
C ALA A 149 -33.02 -69.33 18.61
N GLU A 150 -34.05 -68.56 18.41
CA GLU A 150 -33.92 -67.10 18.11
C GLU A 150 -34.37 -66.30 19.33
N ILE A 151 -33.48 -65.40 19.76
CA ILE A 151 -33.75 -64.45 20.84
C ILE A 151 -33.78 -63.07 20.21
N ARG A 152 -34.91 -62.36 20.30
CA ARG A 152 -35.03 -60.98 19.86
C ARG A 152 -35.19 -60.08 21.09
N VAL A 153 -34.40 -59.04 21.17
CA VAL A 153 -34.55 -57.98 22.17
C VAL A 153 -34.70 -56.66 21.42
N ALA A 154 -35.72 -55.92 21.77
CA ALA A 154 -36.06 -54.66 21.16
C ALA A 154 -36.10 -53.55 22.23
N GLU A 155 -35.63 -52.39 21.90
CA GLU A 155 -35.66 -51.17 22.72
C GLU A 155 -36.24 -50.00 21.92
N THR A 156 -37.06 -49.14 22.52
CA THR A 156 -37.57 -47.95 21.91
C THR A 156 -36.49 -46.91 21.72
N ASP A 157 -36.58 -46.08 20.64
CA ASP A 157 -35.56 -45.10 20.30
C ASP A 157 -35.46 -43.90 21.25
N GLU A 158 -36.42 -43.76 22.21
CA GLU A 158 -36.55 -42.58 23.07
C GLU A 158 -35.28 -42.30 23.90
N ALA A 159 -34.73 -43.33 24.58
CA ALA A 159 -33.50 -43.20 25.38
C ALA A 159 -32.29 -42.84 24.54
N ARG A 160 -32.17 -43.48 23.37
CA ARG A 160 -31.10 -43.22 22.39
C ARG A 160 -31.13 -41.82 21.87
N VAL A 161 -32.29 -41.32 21.48
CA VAL A 161 -32.50 -39.95 20.99
C VAL A 161 -32.23 -38.92 22.11
N ALA A 162 -32.67 -39.22 23.36
CA ALA A 162 -32.40 -38.35 24.50
C ALA A 162 -30.89 -38.22 24.78
N MET A 163 -30.16 -39.35 24.76
CA MET A 163 -28.69 -39.35 24.91
C MET A 163 -28.01 -38.59 23.81
N ALA A 164 -28.35 -38.82 22.53
CA ALA A 164 -27.79 -38.11 21.42
C ALA A 164 -28.03 -36.59 21.51
N ARG A 165 -29.24 -36.16 21.92
CA ARG A 165 -29.58 -34.75 22.15
C ARG A 165 -28.76 -34.13 23.27
N SER A 166 -28.56 -34.84 24.39
CA SER A 166 -27.77 -34.33 25.53
C SER A 166 -26.30 -34.13 25.15
N LEU A 167 -25.71 -35.11 24.45
CA LEU A 167 -24.34 -35.03 23.97
C LEU A 167 -24.17 -33.86 22.94
N MET A 168 -25.17 -33.70 22.07
CA MET A 168 -25.17 -32.60 21.09
C MET A 168 -25.30 -31.24 21.80
N ALA A 169 -26.22 -31.09 22.75
CA ALA A 169 -26.42 -29.82 23.48
C ALA A 169 -25.16 -29.40 24.25
N ASP A 170 -24.50 -30.33 24.93
CA ASP A 170 -23.25 -30.06 25.64
C ASP A 170 -22.12 -29.66 24.68
N THR A 171 -21.99 -30.37 23.56
CA THR A 171 -21.00 -30.06 22.55
C THR A 171 -21.26 -28.70 21.91
N LEU A 172 -22.50 -28.38 21.55
CA LEU A 172 -22.86 -27.07 20.97
C LEU A 172 -22.63 -25.91 21.96
N LEU A 173 -22.92 -26.13 23.24
CA LEU A 173 -22.64 -25.11 24.26
C LEU A 173 -21.13 -24.83 24.38
N ARG A 174 -20.31 -25.89 24.45
CA ARG A 174 -18.84 -25.74 24.48
C ARG A 174 -18.30 -25.05 23.21
N LEU A 175 -18.80 -25.46 22.04
CA LEU A 175 -18.45 -24.83 20.74
C LEU A 175 -18.85 -23.37 20.74
N GLY A 176 -20.03 -23.01 21.22
CA GLY A 176 -20.51 -21.65 21.32
C GLY A 176 -19.63 -20.77 22.22
N MET A 177 -19.24 -21.27 23.40
CA MET A 177 -18.34 -20.58 24.32
C MET A 177 -16.96 -20.35 23.67
N LEU A 178 -16.38 -21.37 23.02
CA LEU A 178 -15.10 -21.26 22.31
C LEU A 178 -15.18 -20.27 21.15
N GLY A 179 -16.28 -20.30 20.39
CA GLY A 179 -16.51 -19.39 19.29
C GLY A 179 -16.63 -17.94 19.74
N LEU A 180 -17.36 -17.68 20.82
CA LEU A 180 -17.48 -16.35 21.41
C LEU A 180 -16.10 -15.85 21.91
N GLY A 181 -15.35 -16.71 22.60
CA GLY A 181 -13.99 -16.38 23.04
C GLY A 181 -13.06 -16.06 21.86
N ALA A 182 -13.10 -16.86 20.80
CA ALA A 182 -12.31 -16.62 19.60
C ALA A 182 -12.69 -15.30 18.92
N LEU A 183 -13.98 -14.97 18.82
CA LEU A 183 -14.45 -13.69 18.29
C LEU A 183 -13.93 -12.48 19.07
N LEU A 184 -13.96 -12.57 20.40
CA LEU A 184 -13.43 -11.52 21.29
C LEU A 184 -11.92 -11.35 21.09
N VAL A 185 -11.17 -12.45 21.00
CA VAL A 185 -9.72 -12.41 20.73
C VAL A 185 -9.42 -11.77 19.38
N VAL A 186 -10.14 -12.17 18.32
CA VAL A 186 -9.98 -11.59 16.98
C VAL A 186 -10.29 -10.08 16.99
N TRP A 187 -11.40 -9.69 17.62
CA TRP A 187 -11.78 -8.28 17.73
C TRP A 187 -10.70 -7.45 18.45
N PHE A 188 -10.18 -7.98 19.57
CA PHE A 188 -9.14 -7.31 20.34
C PHE A 188 -7.82 -7.23 19.56
N ALA A 189 -7.40 -8.35 18.95
CA ALA A 189 -6.16 -8.43 18.18
C ALA A 189 -6.16 -7.45 16.97
N VAL A 190 -7.25 -7.44 16.18
CA VAL A 190 -7.40 -6.53 15.04
C VAL A 190 -7.42 -5.07 15.51
N SER A 191 -8.14 -4.77 16.60
CA SER A 191 -8.20 -3.42 17.17
C SER A 191 -6.84 -2.96 17.70
N ALA A 192 -6.08 -3.83 18.35
CA ALA A 192 -4.74 -3.53 18.85
C ALA A 192 -3.73 -3.33 17.69
N ALA A 193 -3.81 -4.16 16.65
CA ALA A 193 -2.92 -4.09 15.49
C ALA A 193 -3.13 -2.81 14.66
N LEU A 194 -4.36 -2.27 14.60
CA LEU A 194 -4.68 -1.06 13.81
C LEU A 194 -4.54 0.25 14.59
N ARG A 195 -4.46 0.22 15.94
CA ARG A 195 -4.27 1.43 16.76
C ARG A 195 -3.07 2.30 16.36
N PRO A 196 -1.88 1.77 16.03
CA PRO A 196 -0.75 2.58 15.63
C PRO A 196 -1.00 3.35 14.33
N LEU A 197 -1.72 2.74 13.39
CA LEU A 197 -2.09 3.39 12.13
C LEU A 197 -3.06 4.56 12.36
N GLU A 198 -4.02 4.37 13.26
CA GLU A 198 -4.98 5.42 13.64
C GLU A 198 -4.29 6.59 14.34
N ARG A 199 -3.32 6.31 15.22
CA ARG A 199 -2.49 7.36 15.85
C ARG A 199 -1.64 8.12 14.83
N LEU A 200 -1.08 7.42 13.84
CA LEU A 200 -0.30 8.06 12.79
C LEU A 200 -1.19 8.97 11.93
N ARG A 201 -2.39 8.50 11.58
CA ARG A 201 -3.40 9.28 10.85
C ARG A 201 -3.74 10.56 11.61
N THR A 202 -4.11 10.45 12.89
CA THR A 202 -4.46 11.61 13.73
C THR A 202 -3.29 12.57 13.84
N ALA A 203 -2.06 12.04 14.05
CA ALA A 203 -0.87 12.88 14.13
C ALA A 203 -0.55 13.64 12.83
N VAL A 204 -1.01 13.14 11.68
CA VAL A 204 -0.87 13.84 10.39
C VAL A 204 -2.03 14.81 10.16
N GLU A 205 -3.28 14.39 10.47
CA GLU A 205 -4.48 15.21 10.27
C GLU A 205 -4.54 16.44 11.19
N GLU A 206 -4.04 16.32 12.43
CA GLU A 206 -4.05 17.42 13.42
C GLU A 206 -2.87 18.39 13.26
N ARG A 207 -1.96 18.15 12.30
CA ARG A 207 -0.86 19.07 12.03
C ARG A 207 -1.33 20.34 11.36
N GLU A 208 -0.79 21.45 11.81
CA GLU A 208 -0.91 22.71 11.07
C GLU A 208 -0.20 22.59 9.71
N PRO A 209 -0.69 23.27 8.66
CA PRO A 209 -0.10 23.20 7.31
C PRO A 209 1.41 23.52 7.26
N ASP A 210 1.89 24.33 8.21
CA ASP A 210 3.28 24.78 8.28
C ASP A 210 4.17 23.90 9.20
N ASP A 211 3.59 22.90 9.89
CA ASP A 211 4.35 21.99 10.75
C ASP A 211 5.00 20.87 9.95
N LEU A 212 6.19 21.14 9.45
CA LEU A 212 7.01 20.20 8.68
C LEU A 212 8.04 19.43 9.55
N ARG A 213 7.86 19.37 10.87
CA ARG A 213 8.76 18.61 11.77
C ARG A 213 8.64 17.12 11.49
N PRO A 214 9.73 16.34 11.60
CA PRO A 214 9.66 14.90 11.36
C PRO A 214 8.73 14.21 12.35
N LEU A 215 8.02 13.18 11.86
CA LEU A 215 7.21 12.31 12.70
C LEU A 215 8.11 11.43 13.55
N PRO A 216 7.79 11.19 14.83
CA PRO A 216 8.60 10.36 15.70
C PRO A 216 8.58 8.90 15.23
N LEU A 217 9.75 8.27 15.16
CA LEU A 217 9.90 6.86 14.80
C LEU A 217 9.65 5.89 15.96
N VAL A 218 9.42 6.41 17.17
CA VAL A 218 9.21 5.61 18.39
C VAL A 218 7.93 6.08 19.07
N PRO A 219 6.99 5.16 19.42
CA PRO A 219 6.98 3.70 19.22
C PRO A 219 6.21 3.29 17.95
N VAL A 220 6.88 3.09 16.84
CA VAL A 220 6.26 2.63 15.59
C VAL A 220 6.62 1.17 15.34
N GLN A 221 5.63 0.34 15.01
CA GLN A 221 5.84 -1.06 14.62
C GLN A 221 6.77 -1.14 13.40
N ARG A 222 7.54 -2.25 13.30
CA ARG A 222 8.54 -2.44 12.24
C ARG A 222 7.95 -2.28 10.85
N GLU A 223 6.73 -2.74 10.65
CA GLU A 223 5.99 -2.72 9.38
C GLU A 223 5.59 -1.30 8.94
N LEU A 224 5.42 -0.37 9.88
CA LEU A 224 5.06 1.02 9.60
C LEU A 224 6.27 1.96 9.50
N ARG A 225 7.46 1.53 9.93
CA ARG A 225 8.69 2.35 9.85
C ARG A 225 9.03 2.84 8.44
N PRO A 226 8.93 2.00 7.37
CA PRO A 226 9.22 2.46 6.02
C PRO A 226 8.26 3.57 5.57
N LEU A 227 6.98 3.48 5.96
CA LEU A 227 5.97 4.50 5.66
C LEU A 227 6.29 5.83 6.37
N VAL A 228 6.62 5.78 7.66
CA VAL A 228 7.00 6.98 8.43
C VAL A 228 8.28 7.59 7.88
N GLN A 229 9.27 6.78 7.49
CA GLN A 229 10.50 7.27 6.85
C GLN A 229 10.21 7.94 5.51
N ALA A 230 9.39 7.34 4.65
CA ALA A 230 9.01 7.93 3.37
C ALA A 230 8.29 9.28 3.57
N LEU A 231 7.39 9.37 4.55
CA LEU A 231 6.69 10.60 4.89
C LEU A 231 7.65 11.67 5.44
N ASN A 232 8.59 11.29 6.30
CA ASN A 232 9.61 12.21 6.82
C ASN A 232 10.53 12.73 5.69
N HIS A 233 10.93 11.88 4.74
CA HIS A 233 11.67 12.32 3.56
C HIS A 233 10.87 13.28 2.68
N PHE A 234 9.58 13.05 2.55
CA PHE A 234 8.70 13.95 1.81
C PHE A 234 8.58 15.31 2.50
N THR A 235 8.33 15.35 3.80
CA THR A 235 8.25 16.59 4.58
C THR A 235 9.57 17.37 4.58
N GLU A 236 10.71 16.68 4.65
CA GLU A 236 12.05 17.31 4.56
C GLU A 236 12.27 17.98 3.19
N ARG A 237 11.87 17.33 2.09
CA ARG A 237 11.92 17.93 0.75
C ARG A 237 11.04 19.18 0.65
N LEU A 238 9.82 19.11 1.19
CA LEU A 238 8.91 20.25 1.23
C LEU A 238 9.51 21.40 2.04
N ARG A 239 10.03 21.10 3.23
CA ARG A 239 10.69 22.08 4.08
C ARG A 239 11.83 22.79 3.33
N GLY A 240 12.72 22.02 2.70
CA GLY A 240 13.81 22.59 1.91
C GLY A 240 13.33 23.45 0.72
N GLN A 241 12.15 23.14 0.15
CA GLN A 241 11.55 23.99 -0.88
C GLN A 241 11.02 25.31 -0.30
N PHE A 242 10.27 25.25 0.82
CA PHE A 242 9.77 26.46 1.48
C PHE A 242 10.88 27.36 1.98
N GLU A 243 11.93 26.79 2.57
CA GLU A 243 13.09 27.58 3.03
C GLU A 243 13.77 28.32 1.85
N ARG A 244 13.98 27.65 0.71
CA ARG A 244 14.54 28.27 -0.50
C ARG A 244 13.63 29.35 -1.07
N GLN A 245 12.31 29.15 -1.07
CA GLN A 245 11.33 30.12 -1.52
C GLN A 245 11.28 31.34 -0.61
N ALA A 246 11.27 31.13 0.71
CA ALA A 246 11.30 32.22 1.69
C ALA A 246 12.58 33.05 1.55
N GLN A 247 13.73 32.42 1.41
CA GLN A 247 15.00 33.08 1.17
C GLN A 247 14.97 33.92 -0.12
N PHE A 248 14.47 33.34 -1.22
CA PHE A 248 14.35 34.06 -2.50
C PHE A 248 13.47 35.33 -2.37
N ILE A 249 12.33 35.22 -1.68
CA ILE A 249 11.44 36.39 -1.46
C ILE A 249 12.13 37.44 -0.61
N ALA A 250 12.85 37.05 0.43
CA ALA A 250 13.58 37.97 1.32
C ALA A 250 14.69 38.70 0.56
N ASP A 251 15.46 37.97 -0.23
CA ASP A 251 16.57 38.53 -1.03
C ASP A 251 16.03 39.47 -2.13
N ALA A 252 14.97 39.06 -2.84
CA ALA A 252 14.32 39.90 -3.85
C ALA A 252 13.76 41.19 -3.26
N ALA A 253 13.11 41.12 -2.09
CA ALA A 253 12.58 42.29 -1.40
C ALA A 253 13.70 43.27 -0.97
N HIS A 254 14.82 42.71 -0.52
CA HIS A 254 15.99 43.52 -0.13
C HIS A 254 16.59 44.23 -1.34
N GLU A 255 16.81 43.52 -2.45
CA GLU A 255 17.42 44.06 -3.68
C GLU A 255 16.52 45.04 -4.43
N LEU A 256 15.18 44.94 -4.28
CA LEU A 256 14.25 45.93 -4.82
C LEU A 256 14.16 47.18 -3.93
N ARG A 257 14.24 47.04 -2.60
CA ARG A 257 14.08 48.17 -1.68
C ARG A 257 15.18 49.21 -1.86
N THR A 258 16.42 48.79 -2.05
CA THR A 258 17.57 49.68 -2.14
C THR A 258 17.47 50.65 -3.35
N PRO A 259 17.28 50.21 -4.61
CA PRO A 259 17.16 51.13 -5.74
C PRO A 259 15.89 51.98 -5.67
N LEU A 260 14.79 51.44 -5.13
CA LEU A 260 13.56 52.22 -4.89
C LEU A 260 13.78 53.36 -3.91
N ALA A 261 14.52 53.14 -2.84
CA ALA A 261 14.87 54.19 -1.89
C ALA A 261 15.76 55.25 -2.53
N VAL A 262 16.74 54.87 -3.34
CA VAL A 262 17.60 55.79 -4.10
C VAL A 262 16.80 56.63 -5.10
N LEU A 263 15.92 55.98 -5.89
CA LEU A 263 15.03 56.64 -6.82
C LEU A 263 14.14 57.67 -6.13
N LYS A 264 13.53 57.30 -5.01
CA LYS A 264 12.68 58.16 -4.20
C LYS A 264 13.48 59.36 -3.68
N ALA A 265 14.66 59.14 -3.10
CA ALA A 265 15.50 60.23 -2.58
C ALA A 265 15.94 61.23 -3.70
N ARG A 266 16.29 60.72 -4.89
CA ARG A 266 16.62 61.55 -6.06
C ARG A 266 15.45 62.40 -6.50
N LEU A 267 14.25 61.82 -6.63
CA LEU A 267 13.06 62.55 -7.02
C LEU A 267 12.69 63.63 -5.98
N GLU A 268 12.82 63.34 -4.66
CA GLU A 268 12.60 64.33 -3.62
C GLU A 268 13.61 65.48 -3.67
N LEU A 269 14.90 65.21 -3.93
CA LEU A 269 15.93 66.22 -4.09
C LEU A 269 15.74 67.05 -5.36
N GLY A 270 15.45 66.42 -6.47
CA GLY A 270 15.20 67.11 -7.74
C GLY A 270 13.94 67.99 -7.69
N GLY A 271 12.88 67.52 -7.01
CA GLY A 271 11.65 68.31 -6.85
C GLY A 271 11.79 69.55 -5.98
N ARG A 272 12.89 69.68 -5.21
CA ARG A 272 13.22 70.88 -4.43
C ARG A 272 14.12 71.87 -5.15
N SER A 273 14.57 71.54 -6.36
CA SER A 273 15.50 72.40 -7.15
C SER A 273 14.75 73.27 -8.14
N ASP A 274 14.90 74.55 -8.07
CA ASP A 274 14.36 75.51 -9.06
C ASP A 274 15.22 75.64 -10.34
N ASN A 275 16.36 74.93 -10.38
CA ASN A 275 17.26 74.97 -11.56
C ASN A 275 16.84 73.94 -12.63
N PRO A 276 16.45 74.39 -13.86
CA PRO A 276 16.02 73.52 -14.94
C PRO A 276 17.04 72.49 -15.37
N GLN A 277 18.34 72.80 -15.27
CA GLN A 277 19.40 71.84 -15.63
C GLN A 277 19.53 70.71 -14.60
N THR A 278 19.42 71.03 -13.31
CA THR A 278 19.41 70.07 -12.23
C THR A 278 18.20 69.15 -12.35
N LEU A 279 17.03 69.70 -12.66
CA LEU A 279 15.80 68.91 -12.84
C LEU A 279 15.92 67.96 -14.02
N ARG A 280 16.44 68.40 -15.16
CA ARG A 280 16.69 67.51 -16.31
C ARG A 280 17.64 66.37 -15.98
N HIS A 281 18.74 66.67 -15.32
CA HIS A 281 19.70 65.63 -14.89
C HIS A 281 19.07 64.66 -13.90
N THR A 282 18.26 65.12 -12.95
CA THR A 282 17.54 64.25 -12.03
C THR A 282 16.55 63.33 -12.75
N LEU A 283 15.82 63.89 -13.75
CA LEU A 283 14.87 63.07 -14.53
C LEU A 283 15.60 62.02 -15.38
N GLU A 284 16.74 62.33 -15.98
CA GLU A 284 17.57 61.37 -16.73
C GLU A 284 18.08 60.26 -15.80
N GLN A 285 18.56 60.63 -14.62
CA GLN A 285 18.99 59.64 -13.62
C GLN A 285 17.84 58.78 -13.08
N ALA A 286 16.67 59.37 -12.86
CA ALA A 286 15.47 58.64 -12.44
C ALA A 286 15.01 57.66 -13.54
N GLY A 287 15.12 58.04 -14.82
CA GLY A 287 14.88 57.15 -15.94
C GLY A 287 15.80 55.92 -15.89
N GLN A 288 17.12 56.17 -15.74
CA GLN A 288 18.11 55.09 -15.64
C GLN A 288 17.86 54.17 -14.44
N ASP A 289 17.49 54.70 -13.27
CA ASP A 289 17.16 53.92 -12.09
C ASP A 289 15.88 53.08 -12.31
N THR A 290 14.89 53.64 -13.06
CA THR A 290 13.67 52.89 -13.45
C THR A 290 13.99 51.76 -14.42
N ASP A 291 14.87 51.98 -15.41
CA ASP A 291 15.32 50.94 -16.34
C ASP A 291 16.04 49.82 -15.60
N ARG A 292 16.88 50.15 -14.62
CA ARG A 292 17.54 49.16 -13.76
C ARG A 292 16.55 48.32 -12.93
N LEU A 293 15.54 48.97 -12.32
CA LEU A 293 14.48 48.29 -11.60
C LEU A 293 13.68 47.37 -12.51
N THR A 294 13.36 47.81 -13.72
CA THR A 294 12.66 46.99 -14.73
C THR A 294 13.47 45.76 -15.10
N HIS A 295 14.78 45.95 -15.33
CA HIS A 295 15.70 44.86 -15.64
C HIS A 295 15.78 43.85 -14.48
N LEU A 296 15.92 44.32 -13.21
CA LEU A 296 15.93 43.49 -12.04
C LEU A 296 14.63 42.70 -11.88
N ALA A 297 13.46 43.37 -12.04
CA ALA A 297 12.16 42.71 -11.98
C ALA A 297 12.02 41.59 -13.05
N ASN A 298 12.46 41.85 -14.28
CA ASN A 298 12.47 40.84 -15.32
C ASN A 298 13.37 39.66 -15.00
N GLN A 299 14.54 39.87 -14.40
CA GLN A 299 15.44 38.81 -13.96
C GLN A 299 14.83 37.94 -12.84
N LEU A 300 14.09 38.57 -11.89
CA LEU A 300 13.37 37.84 -10.84
C LEU A 300 12.23 36.99 -11.44
N LEU A 301 11.49 37.55 -12.43
CA LEU A 301 10.46 36.80 -13.15
C LEU A 301 11.03 35.63 -13.93
N SER A 302 12.22 35.81 -14.52
CA SER A 302 12.95 34.75 -15.20
C SER A 302 13.31 33.59 -14.29
N LEU A 303 13.83 33.88 -13.10
CA LEU A 303 14.09 32.81 -12.10
C LEU A 303 12.84 32.02 -11.76
N ALA A 304 11.68 32.68 -11.61
CA ALA A 304 10.42 31.99 -11.37
C ALA A 304 9.95 31.13 -12.58
N ARG A 305 10.24 31.59 -13.82
CA ARG A 305 9.94 30.84 -15.06
C ARG A 305 10.84 29.61 -15.23
N ILE A 306 12.09 29.67 -14.79
CA ILE A 306 13.04 28.57 -14.91
C ILE A 306 12.54 27.34 -14.14
N GLU A 307 11.96 27.52 -12.93
CA GLU A 307 11.39 26.43 -12.16
C GLU A 307 10.25 25.71 -12.91
N ASN A 308 9.40 26.48 -13.61
CA ASN A 308 8.32 25.91 -14.44
C ASN A 308 8.87 25.22 -15.70
N GLY A 309 9.84 25.83 -16.38
CA GLY A 309 10.49 25.27 -17.56
C GLY A 309 11.28 23.99 -17.24
N ALA A 310 11.99 23.95 -16.11
CA ALA A 310 12.68 22.77 -15.63
C ALA A 310 11.72 21.59 -15.40
N ARG A 311 10.52 21.87 -14.86
CA ARG A 311 9.46 20.87 -14.71
C ARG A 311 8.95 20.39 -16.07
N ALA A 312 8.70 21.31 -17.02
CA ALA A 312 8.27 20.95 -18.36
C ALA A 312 9.30 20.07 -19.09
N ILE A 313 10.60 20.36 -18.96
CA ILE A 313 11.69 19.53 -19.49
C ILE A 313 11.67 18.13 -18.86
N ALA A 314 11.52 18.03 -17.54
CA ALA A 314 11.47 16.76 -16.81
C ALA A 314 10.25 15.90 -17.20
N GLU A 315 9.13 16.53 -17.58
CA GLU A 315 7.91 15.89 -18.06
C GLU A 315 7.94 15.54 -19.55
N GLY A 316 9.08 15.74 -20.23
CA GLY A 316 9.28 15.41 -21.63
C GLY A 316 8.92 16.52 -22.63
N GLY A 317 8.69 17.75 -22.15
CA GLY A 317 8.36 18.92 -22.98
C GLY A 317 9.55 19.55 -23.70
N ALA A 318 10.75 18.97 -23.63
CA ALA A 318 11.91 19.44 -24.34
C ALA A 318 11.73 19.31 -25.85
N GLN A 319 11.84 20.45 -26.59
CA GLN A 319 11.71 20.51 -28.02
C GLN A 319 13.08 20.34 -28.75
N LEU A 320 13.04 19.79 -29.93
CA LEU A 320 14.24 19.75 -30.77
C LEU A 320 14.45 21.15 -31.39
N LEU A 321 15.62 21.74 -31.17
CA LEU A 321 15.96 23.07 -31.68
C LEU A 321 17.40 23.14 -32.18
N ASP A 322 17.66 24.07 -33.10
CA ASP A 322 18.99 24.36 -33.61
C ASP A 322 19.64 25.50 -32.79
N LEU A 323 20.65 25.13 -31.96
CA LEU A 323 21.40 26.07 -31.13
C LEU A 323 22.15 27.13 -31.97
N SER A 324 22.63 26.74 -33.14
CA SER A 324 23.34 27.68 -34.05
C SER A 324 22.40 28.75 -34.61
N GLN A 325 21.17 28.35 -34.94
CA GLN A 325 20.15 29.30 -35.38
C GLN A 325 19.73 30.23 -34.24
N LEU A 326 19.51 29.69 -33.03
CA LEU A 326 19.18 30.48 -31.85
C LEU A 326 20.28 31.51 -31.52
N ALA A 327 21.55 31.09 -31.56
CA ALA A 327 22.69 32.00 -31.35
C ALA A 327 22.79 33.09 -32.42
N ARG A 328 22.44 32.78 -33.69
CA ARG A 328 22.44 33.74 -34.81
C ARG A 328 21.33 34.77 -34.62
N ASP A 329 20.12 34.33 -34.34
CA ASP A 329 18.96 35.20 -34.19
C ASP A 329 19.18 36.19 -33.04
N LEU A 330 19.67 35.69 -31.90
CA LEU A 330 19.95 36.54 -30.76
C LEU A 330 21.17 37.43 -30.95
N GLY A 331 22.24 36.92 -31.56
CA GLY A 331 23.43 37.72 -31.89
C GLY A 331 23.05 38.91 -32.78
N MET A 332 22.19 38.69 -33.79
CA MET A 332 21.67 39.79 -34.65
C MET A 332 20.81 40.76 -33.84
N ALA A 333 19.95 40.28 -32.95
CA ALA A 333 19.12 41.16 -32.10
C ALA A 333 19.96 42.00 -31.12
N MET A 334 21.10 41.49 -30.66
CA MET A 334 22.01 42.19 -29.73
C MET A 334 23.07 43.07 -30.45
N ALA A 335 23.25 42.94 -31.76
CA ALA A 335 24.22 43.69 -32.52
C ALA A 335 24.06 45.24 -32.42
N PRO A 336 22.85 45.85 -32.41
CA PRO A 336 22.69 47.25 -32.17
C PRO A 336 23.20 47.73 -30.81
N LEU A 337 22.99 46.91 -29.76
CA LEU A 337 23.46 47.19 -28.40
C LEU A 337 24.99 47.11 -28.33
N ALA A 338 25.59 46.09 -28.94
CA ALA A 338 27.04 45.94 -29.03
C ALA A 338 27.68 47.15 -29.75
N HIS A 339 27.10 47.58 -30.89
CA HIS A 339 27.53 48.75 -31.61
C HIS A 339 27.43 50.04 -30.79
N TYR A 340 26.32 50.23 -30.07
CA TYR A 340 26.12 51.37 -29.19
C TYR A 340 27.20 51.43 -28.07
N ARG A 341 27.60 50.27 -27.56
CA ARG A 341 28.67 50.15 -26.54
C ARG A 341 30.08 50.20 -27.11
N GLY A 342 30.23 50.26 -28.44
CA GLY A 342 31.52 50.27 -29.13
C GLY A 342 32.29 48.95 -29.02
N VAL A 343 31.57 47.83 -28.92
CA VAL A 343 32.12 46.47 -28.78
C VAL A 343 31.80 45.70 -30.07
N ALA A 344 32.81 44.96 -30.60
CA ALA A 344 32.60 44.10 -31.76
C ALA A 344 31.98 42.78 -31.31
N LEU A 345 30.83 42.38 -31.89
CA LEU A 345 30.17 41.10 -31.63
C LEU A 345 30.35 40.18 -32.84
N ALA A 346 31.00 39.04 -32.65
CA ALA A 346 31.25 38.05 -33.69
C ALA A 346 30.52 36.72 -33.35
N LEU A 347 30.06 36.03 -34.43
CA LEU A 347 29.47 34.70 -34.30
C LEU A 347 30.21 33.68 -35.15
N GLU A 348 30.66 32.61 -34.55
CA GLU A 348 31.27 31.45 -35.18
C GLU A 348 30.31 30.23 -35.00
N ALA A 349 29.46 30.00 -36.00
CA ALA A 349 28.48 28.90 -35.98
C ALA A 349 28.27 28.41 -37.43
N ASP A 350 29.18 27.54 -37.88
CA ASP A 350 29.25 27.12 -39.29
C ASP A 350 28.21 26.08 -39.67
N HIS A 351 27.73 25.27 -38.70
CA HIS A 351 26.83 24.14 -38.94
C HIS A 351 25.64 24.16 -37.97
N PRO A 352 24.47 23.64 -38.38
CA PRO A 352 23.35 23.42 -37.48
C PRO A 352 23.74 22.45 -36.34
N VAL A 353 23.41 22.82 -35.10
CA VAL A 353 23.68 22.01 -33.92
C VAL A 353 22.38 21.76 -33.18
N TRP A 354 21.88 20.52 -33.33
CA TRP A 354 20.59 20.14 -32.78
C TRP A 354 20.72 19.65 -31.33
N LEU A 355 19.88 20.19 -30.44
CA LEU A 355 19.73 19.73 -29.08
C LEU A 355 18.25 19.70 -28.67
N ARG A 356 17.95 18.99 -27.57
CA ARG A 356 16.63 19.04 -26.95
C ARG A 356 16.64 20.00 -25.78
N GLY A 357 15.73 20.97 -25.78
CA GLY A 357 15.64 21.97 -24.72
C GLY A 357 14.34 22.77 -24.78
N GLU A 358 14.21 23.72 -23.88
CA GLU A 358 13.12 24.68 -23.86
C GLU A 358 13.60 25.99 -24.50
N PRO A 359 13.01 26.38 -25.62
CA PRO A 359 13.53 27.51 -26.44
C PRO A 359 13.62 28.82 -25.66
N THR A 360 12.64 29.12 -24.81
CA THR A 360 12.60 30.39 -24.06
C THR A 360 13.74 30.46 -23.05
N LEU A 361 14.01 29.33 -22.33
CA LEU A 361 15.10 29.28 -21.38
C LEU A 361 16.47 29.35 -22.03
N LEU A 362 16.66 28.70 -23.18
CA LEU A 362 17.92 28.76 -23.89
C LEU A 362 18.17 30.14 -24.51
N ASN A 363 17.13 30.81 -24.97
CA ASN A 363 17.22 32.21 -25.40
C ASN A 363 17.64 33.13 -24.25
N GLU A 364 17.08 32.88 -23.05
CA GLU A 364 17.42 33.64 -21.85
C GLU A 364 18.86 33.36 -21.38
N LEU A 365 19.31 32.11 -21.43
CA LEU A 365 20.71 31.75 -21.14
C LEU A 365 21.67 32.55 -22.05
N LEU A 366 21.43 32.49 -23.34
CA LEU A 366 22.24 33.22 -24.32
C LEU A 366 22.21 34.74 -24.11
N SER A 367 21.01 35.30 -23.87
CA SER A 367 20.85 36.75 -23.61
C SER A 367 21.67 37.18 -22.38
N ASN A 368 21.57 36.44 -21.27
CA ASN A 368 22.33 36.74 -20.05
C ASN A 368 23.83 36.61 -20.24
N LEU A 369 24.32 35.65 -21.05
CA LEU A 369 25.74 35.51 -21.36
C LEU A 369 26.23 36.66 -22.21
N ILE A 370 25.51 37.03 -23.27
CA ILE A 370 25.89 38.15 -24.19
C ILE A 370 25.82 39.48 -23.44
N ASP A 371 24.76 39.75 -22.68
CA ASP A 371 24.62 40.98 -21.88
C ASP A 371 25.77 41.13 -20.88
N ASN A 372 26.12 40.03 -20.20
CA ASN A 372 27.25 40.03 -19.27
C ASN A 372 28.57 40.31 -19.98
N ALA A 373 28.84 39.68 -21.13
CA ALA A 373 30.03 39.91 -21.93
C ALA A 373 30.11 41.35 -22.38
N LEU A 374 29.04 41.90 -22.99
CA LEU A 374 28.96 43.29 -23.46
C LEU A 374 29.08 44.31 -22.31
N ALA A 375 28.62 44.00 -21.09
CA ALA A 375 28.71 44.90 -19.94
C ALA A 375 30.12 45.01 -19.36
N HIS A 376 30.93 43.99 -19.53
CA HIS A 376 32.28 43.93 -18.95
C HIS A 376 33.40 44.12 -19.98
N THR A 377 33.11 44.08 -21.28
CA THR A 377 34.08 44.34 -22.33
C THR A 377 34.34 45.84 -22.46
N PRO A 378 35.60 46.30 -22.50
CA PRO A 378 35.93 47.71 -22.74
C PRO A 378 35.57 48.14 -24.16
N VAL A 379 35.41 49.45 -24.35
CA VAL A 379 35.19 50.05 -25.69
C VAL A 379 36.33 49.66 -26.63
N GLY A 380 36.03 49.17 -27.82
CA GLY A 380 36.97 48.64 -28.79
C GLY A 380 37.36 47.19 -28.61
N GLY A 381 36.84 46.50 -27.59
CA GLY A 381 37.03 45.08 -27.37
C GLY A 381 36.07 44.19 -28.17
N ASN A 382 36.25 42.90 -28.06
CA ASN A 382 35.51 41.88 -28.81
C ASN A 382 34.71 40.96 -27.88
N VAL A 383 33.52 40.52 -28.35
CA VAL A 383 32.75 39.42 -27.80
C VAL A 383 32.52 38.39 -28.89
N ILE A 384 32.93 37.16 -28.66
CA ILE A 384 32.84 36.07 -29.63
C ILE A 384 31.85 35.02 -29.12
N LEU A 385 30.78 34.80 -29.87
CA LEU A 385 29.88 33.69 -29.72
C LEU A 385 30.36 32.52 -30.57
N ARG A 386 30.55 31.34 -29.97
CA ARG A 386 30.95 30.14 -30.72
C ARG A 386 30.03 28.98 -30.39
N VAL A 387 29.52 28.33 -31.44
CA VAL A 387 28.73 27.08 -31.32
C VAL A 387 29.46 25.99 -32.07
N THR A 388 29.83 24.90 -31.33
CA THR A 388 30.57 23.80 -31.92
C THR A 388 29.67 22.59 -32.17
N SER A 389 30.07 21.69 -33.08
CA SER A 389 29.35 20.48 -33.45
C SER A 389 29.11 19.50 -32.28
N ALA A 390 29.86 19.63 -31.17
CA ALA A 390 29.69 18.86 -29.98
C ALA A 390 28.58 19.39 -29.04
N ALA A 391 27.68 20.25 -29.50
CA ALA A 391 26.66 20.97 -28.74
C ALA A 391 27.25 21.78 -27.57
N VAL A 392 28.34 22.45 -27.82
CA VAL A 392 29.00 23.37 -26.89
C VAL A 392 28.82 24.81 -27.38
N LEU A 393 28.28 25.62 -26.47
CA LEU A 393 28.18 27.06 -26.60
C LEU A 393 29.31 27.71 -25.80
N GLU A 394 30.07 28.60 -26.44
CA GLU A 394 31.08 29.43 -25.80
C GLU A 394 30.77 30.90 -26.01
N VAL A 395 30.92 31.70 -24.98
CA VAL A 395 30.89 33.15 -25.03
C VAL A 395 32.21 33.62 -24.45
N GLU A 396 33.03 34.29 -25.26
CA GLU A 396 34.35 34.78 -24.90
C GLU A 396 34.37 36.33 -25.05
N ASP A 397 34.91 37.02 -24.04
CA ASP A 397 35.01 38.46 -23.97
C ASP A 397 36.43 38.92 -23.66
N ASP A 398 36.75 40.18 -24.02
CA ASP A 398 38.00 40.85 -23.72
C ASP A 398 37.95 41.68 -22.41
N GLY A 399 37.08 41.29 -21.48
CA GLY A 399 36.89 41.95 -20.19
C GLY A 399 38.00 41.66 -19.17
N PRO A 400 37.79 41.99 -17.88
CA PRO A 400 38.77 41.76 -16.82
C PRO A 400 38.87 40.31 -16.35
N GLY A 401 38.03 39.42 -16.87
CA GLY A 401 37.93 38.02 -16.43
C GLY A 401 37.41 37.85 -15.00
N ILE A 402 37.35 36.59 -14.55
CA ILE A 402 36.94 36.22 -13.19
C ILE A 402 38.06 35.40 -12.53
N PRO A 403 38.63 35.85 -11.37
CA PRO A 403 39.61 35.10 -10.62
C PRO A 403 39.13 33.72 -10.25
N TYR A 404 40.03 32.77 -10.14
CA TYR A 404 39.74 31.39 -9.89
C TYR A 404 38.91 31.19 -8.61
N GLU A 405 39.23 31.93 -7.54
CA GLU A 405 38.57 31.90 -6.24
C GLU A 405 37.08 32.32 -6.27
N ASP A 406 36.66 33.12 -7.25
CA ASP A 406 35.29 33.61 -7.38
C ASP A 406 34.46 32.79 -8.39
N ARG A 407 35.06 31.86 -9.17
CA ARG A 407 34.39 31.13 -10.26
C ARG A 407 33.23 30.25 -9.83
N GLU A 408 33.25 29.71 -8.62
CA GLU A 408 32.13 28.97 -8.09
C GLU A 408 31.03 29.91 -7.55
N ARG A 409 31.43 30.99 -6.91
CA ARG A 409 30.53 31.93 -6.24
C ARG A 409 29.74 32.84 -7.20
N VAL A 410 30.25 33.10 -8.41
CA VAL A 410 29.53 33.94 -9.38
C VAL A 410 28.21 33.36 -9.89
N PHE A 411 27.96 32.08 -9.62
CA PHE A 411 26.66 31.43 -9.84
C PHE A 411 25.68 31.52 -8.65
N GLU A 412 26.14 32.06 -7.51
CA GLU A 412 25.27 32.37 -6.37
C GLU A 412 24.40 33.59 -6.71
N ARG A 413 23.15 33.58 -6.26
CA ARG A 413 22.20 34.70 -6.49
C ARG A 413 22.72 35.95 -5.80
N PHE A 414 22.64 37.11 -6.50
CA PHE A 414 23.07 38.44 -6.00
C PHE A 414 24.56 38.55 -5.66
N TYR A 415 25.39 37.57 -5.99
CA TYR A 415 26.82 37.67 -5.80
C TYR A 415 27.45 38.65 -6.74
N ARG A 416 28.22 39.61 -6.24
CA ARG A 416 28.95 40.64 -6.98
C ARG A 416 30.31 40.84 -6.35
N ARG A 417 31.36 40.67 -7.15
CA ARG A 417 32.74 40.92 -6.69
C ARG A 417 32.97 42.40 -6.40
N ASN A 418 32.48 43.28 -7.25
CA ASN A 418 32.60 44.74 -7.09
C ASN A 418 31.21 45.37 -7.07
N GLN A 419 30.83 45.93 -5.93
CA GLN A 419 29.53 46.60 -5.77
C GLN A 419 29.42 47.93 -6.54
N GLN A 420 30.54 48.49 -7.05
CA GLN A 420 30.57 49.76 -7.79
C GLN A 420 30.21 49.57 -9.28
N VAL A 421 30.34 48.36 -9.83
CA VAL A 421 29.98 48.09 -11.22
C VAL A 421 28.47 47.82 -11.28
N ALA A 422 27.77 48.42 -12.28
CA ALA A 422 26.33 48.24 -12.45
C ALA A 422 26.02 46.78 -12.81
N GLY A 423 25.09 46.15 -12.04
CA GLY A 423 24.61 44.79 -12.30
C GLY A 423 23.79 44.29 -11.13
N SER A 424 22.89 43.32 -11.32
CA SER A 424 22.03 42.72 -10.30
C SER A 424 22.67 41.53 -9.57
N GLY A 425 23.75 40.95 -10.15
CA GLY A 425 24.31 39.66 -9.65
C GLY A 425 23.42 38.45 -9.91
N LEU A 426 22.41 38.56 -10.78
CA LEU A 426 21.47 37.47 -11.12
C LEU A 426 21.80 36.81 -12.49
N GLY A 427 22.50 37.47 -13.42
CA GLY A 427 22.69 36.94 -14.77
C GLY A 427 23.36 35.58 -14.83
N LEU A 428 24.52 35.40 -14.17
CA LEU A 428 25.20 34.11 -14.14
C LEU A 428 24.48 33.08 -13.26
N ALA A 429 23.76 33.51 -12.22
CA ALA A 429 22.90 32.64 -11.44
C ALA A 429 21.75 32.07 -12.30
N ILE A 430 21.11 32.88 -13.12
CA ILE A 430 20.10 32.47 -14.10
C ILE A 430 20.70 31.45 -15.08
N VAL A 431 21.88 31.73 -15.64
CA VAL A 431 22.59 30.81 -16.55
C VAL A 431 22.84 29.46 -15.86
N GLY A 432 23.32 29.47 -14.61
CA GLY A 432 23.55 28.23 -13.82
C GLY A 432 22.27 27.42 -13.59
N GLU A 433 21.14 28.08 -13.30
CA GLU A 433 19.86 27.40 -13.11
C GLU A 433 19.33 26.80 -14.42
N ILE A 434 19.46 27.53 -15.54
CA ILE A 434 19.06 27.03 -16.89
C ILE A 434 19.94 25.84 -17.29
N CYS A 435 21.25 25.87 -17.03
CA CYS A 435 22.15 24.76 -17.28
C CYS A 435 21.73 23.53 -16.47
N ARG A 436 21.39 23.68 -15.17
CA ARG A 436 20.89 22.59 -14.34
C ARG A 436 19.59 21.99 -14.88
N ALA A 437 18.66 22.83 -15.33
CA ALA A 437 17.40 22.38 -15.91
C ALA A 437 17.61 21.55 -17.19
N HIS A 438 18.63 21.89 -17.99
CA HIS A 438 18.97 21.19 -19.25
C HIS A 438 20.01 20.07 -19.07
N LEU A 439 20.43 19.75 -17.83
CA LEU A 439 21.52 18.80 -17.56
C LEU A 439 22.81 19.17 -18.29
N ALA A 440 23.01 20.47 -18.54
CA ALA A 440 24.20 21.00 -19.21
C ALA A 440 25.30 21.34 -18.18
N HIS A 441 26.54 21.15 -18.59
CA HIS A 441 27.71 21.51 -17.78
C HIS A 441 28.21 22.91 -18.16
N ILE A 442 28.35 23.79 -17.17
CA ILE A 442 28.91 25.11 -17.31
C ILE A 442 30.31 25.19 -16.69
N SER A 443 31.25 25.82 -17.37
CA SER A 443 32.60 26.06 -16.88
C SER A 443 33.11 27.44 -17.32
N LEU A 444 33.95 28.04 -16.46
CA LEU A 444 34.57 29.35 -16.68
C LEU A 444 36.06 29.16 -16.92
N HIS A 445 36.57 29.78 -18.00
CA HIS A 445 37.97 29.75 -18.39
C HIS A 445 38.48 31.16 -18.64
N ASP A 446 39.77 31.33 -18.66
CA ASP A 446 40.39 32.57 -19.10
C ASP A 446 40.28 32.70 -20.61
N GLY A 447 39.86 33.84 -21.11
CA GLY A 447 39.82 34.17 -22.52
C GLY A 447 41.21 34.29 -23.15
N ALA A 448 41.31 34.19 -24.49
CA ALA A 448 42.60 34.21 -25.18
C ALA A 448 43.35 35.54 -25.04
N GLN A 449 42.65 36.64 -24.78
CA GLN A 449 43.23 37.98 -24.55
C GLN A 449 43.12 38.48 -23.09
N GLY A 450 42.91 37.58 -22.15
CA GLY A 450 42.85 37.86 -20.71
C GLY A 450 41.44 38.09 -20.16
N GLY A 451 40.38 38.00 -20.96
CA GLY A 451 38.97 38.12 -20.58
C GLY A 451 38.37 36.83 -20.00
N LEU A 452 37.07 36.74 -20.07
CA LEU A 452 36.32 35.55 -19.61
C LEU A 452 35.85 34.73 -20.80
N LYS A 453 35.99 33.41 -20.71
CA LYS A 453 35.34 32.42 -21.59
C LYS A 453 34.38 31.57 -20.77
N VAL A 454 33.10 31.76 -21.04
CA VAL A 454 32.03 30.90 -20.47
C VAL A 454 31.73 29.79 -21.46
N ARG A 455 31.84 28.55 -21.03
CA ARG A 455 31.59 27.36 -21.85
C ARG A 455 30.41 26.57 -21.26
N VAL A 456 29.39 26.33 -22.06
CA VAL A 456 28.22 25.53 -21.73
C VAL A 456 28.17 24.32 -22.64
N SER A 457 28.25 23.12 -22.09
CA SER A 457 28.20 21.84 -22.84
C SER A 457 26.85 21.19 -22.61
N PHE A 458 26.08 21.05 -23.70
CA PHE A 458 24.79 20.35 -23.66
C PHE A 458 24.94 18.92 -24.10
N VAL A 459 23.94 18.08 -23.70
CA VAL A 459 23.84 16.73 -24.23
C VAL A 459 23.32 16.83 -25.67
N PRO A 460 24.11 16.40 -26.68
CA PRO A 460 23.65 16.45 -28.06
C PRO A 460 22.41 15.57 -28.24
N ALA A 461 21.45 15.99 -29.05
CA ALA A 461 20.34 15.12 -29.43
C ALA A 461 20.94 13.91 -30.16
N SER A 462 20.91 12.73 -29.55
CA SER A 462 21.45 11.49 -30.11
C SER A 462 20.88 11.29 -31.51
N GLY A 463 21.75 11.36 -32.51
CA GLY A 463 21.45 11.55 -33.88
C GLY A 463 20.46 10.56 -34.49
N ASN A 464 19.62 11.14 -35.30
CA ASN A 464 19.33 10.51 -36.59
C ASN A 464 20.28 11.14 -37.60
N ARG A 465 21.36 10.44 -37.99
CA ARG A 465 22.04 10.73 -39.23
C ARG A 465 20.96 10.63 -40.32
N ALA A 466 20.48 11.77 -40.78
CA ALA A 466 19.68 11.83 -41.97
C ALA A 466 20.49 11.19 -43.10
N VAL A 467 19.93 10.16 -43.69
CA VAL A 467 20.32 9.56 -44.95
C VAL A 467 20.07 10.59 -46.06
#